data_7c43dbbbe89ac98fce10710085aa29cd
#
_entry.id   7c43dbbbe89ac98fce10710085aa29cd
#
_cell.length_a   1.000
_cell.length_b   1.000
_cell.length_c   1.000
_cell.angle_alpha   90.00
_cell.angle_beta   90.00
_cell.angle_gamma   90.00
#
_symmetry.space_group_name_H-M   'P 1'
#
loop_
_entity.id
_entity.type
_entity.pdbx_description
1 polymer ?
#
loop_
_entity_poly.entity_id
_entity_poly.type
_entity_poly.pdbx_seq_one_letter_code
_entity_poly.pdbx_strand_id
1 'polypeptide(L)'
;EVPTTTYRVGGVILKKEIVFQHYEDRILIRYTLVDAHSATTLRFRPFLAFRSVRQFTHENSTASREYSAVDNGIKTCMYAGYPDLYMQFSKKNEFIFMPDWYRGIEYPKEQERGYASNEDLYVPGYFEMPIKKGESIIFAASTSAIKPSAMKKLFDDEVADRVPRDNFYHCLVTAAHQFHRKEKNKDRYLTAGYPWFKCRARDTFIALPGRTLAIGEIDYFEKVMKTAERDLRAFMSDKPTSGKIYEIEQPDVPLWAVWAI
;
A
#
# COMPACT_ATOMS: atom_id res chain seq x y z
N GLU A 1 -2.79 -8.53 13.87
CA GLU A 1 -3.58 -7.32 14.20
C GLU A 1 -3.81 -6.46 12.96
N VAL A 2 -4.97 -5.79 12.93
CA VAL A 2 -5.40 -4.93 11.83
C VAL A 2 -5.62 -3.52 12.38
N PRO A 3 -5.09 -2.45 11.76
CA PRO A 3 -5.43 -1.09 12.14
C PRO A 3 -6.94 -0.89 12.14
N THR A 4 -7.48 -0.57 13.31
CA THR A 4 -8.92 -0.52 13.55
C THR A 4 -9.30 0.81 14.17
N THR A 5 -10.33 1.46 13.64
CA THR A 5 -10.93 2.67 14.19
C THR A 5 -12.42 2.44 14.42
N THR A 6 -12.91 2.83 15.57
CA THR A 6 -14.35 2.79 15.89
C THR A 6 -14.88 4.21 16.00
N TYR A 7 -15.87 4.53 15.19
CA TYR A 7 -16.58 5.81 15.20
C TYR A 7 -17.90 5.67 15.96
N ARG A 8 -18.23 6.65 16.80
CA ARG A 8 -19.52 6.76 17.49
C ARG A 8 -20.11 8.12 17.19
N VAL A 9 -21.18 8.17 16.44
CA VAL A 9 -21.85 9.41 16.04
C VAL A 9 -23.36 9.21 16.04
N GLY A 10 -24.10 10.02 16.81
CA GLY A 10 -25.57 10.01 16.78
C GLY A 10 -26.20 8.66 17.04
N GLY A 11 -25.65 7.82 17.92
CA GLY A 11 -26.15 6.48 18.20
C GLY A 11 -25.74 5.42 17.18
N VAL A 12 -24.96 5.79 16.16
CA VAL A 12 -24.37 4.85 15.19
C VAL A 12 -22.96 4.48 15.64
N ILE A 13 -22.62 3.19 15.57
CA ILE A 13 -21.29 2.66 15.82
C ILE A 13 -20.79 2.03 14.53
N LEU A 14 -19.76 2.64 13.92
CA LEU A 14 -19.12 2.15 12.70
C LEU A 14 -17.67 1.76 13.00
N LYS A 15 -17.30 0.53 12.66
CA LYS A 15 -15.92 0.02 12.74
C LYS A 15 -15.28 0.07 11.37
N LYS A 16 -14.05 0.59 11.28
CA LYS A 16 -13.21 0.64 10.09
C LYS A 16 -11.94 -0.17 10.33
N GLU A 17 -11.64 -1.11 9.45
CA GLU A 17 -10.45 -1.96 9.49
C GLU A 17 -9.71 -1.85 8.16
N ILE A 18 -8.37 -1.70 8.19
CA ILE A 18 -7.56 -1.45 6.99
C ILE A 18 -6.51 -2.54 6.85
N VAL A 19 -6.42 -3.15 5.66
CA VAL A 19 -5.33 -4.03 5.28
C VAL A 19 -4.73 -3.56 3.96
N PHE A 20 -3.40 -3.64 3.86
CA PHE A 20 -2.68 -3.53 2.60
C PHE A 20 -2.35 -4.94 2.16
N GLN A 21 -2.75 -5.34 0.96
CA GLN A 21 -2.54 -6.71 0.50
C GLN A 21 -1.07 -6.92 0.18
N HIS A 22 -0.49 -7.99 0.72
CA HIS A 22 0.91 -8.32 0.48
C HIS A 22 1.19 -8.54 -1.01
N TYR A 23 2.25 -7.88 -1.51
CA TYR A 23 2.77 -7.97 -2.87
C TYR A 23 1.82 -7.51 -3.98
N GLU A 24 0.74 -6.83 -3.63
CA GLU A 24 -0.22 -6.23 -4.56
C GLU A 24 -0.34 -4.72 -4.29
N ASP A 25 -0.52 -3.93 -5.36
CA ASP A 25 -0.82 -2.50 -5.23
C ASP A 25 -2.31 -2.33 -4.91
N ARG A 26 -2.69 -2.79 -3.71
CA ARG A 26 -4.10 -2.86 -3.29
C ARG A 26 -4.27 -2.62 -1.80
N ILE A 27 -5.21 -1.71 -1.48
CA ILE A 27 -5.71 -1.52 -0.13
C ILE A 27 -7.15 -2.04 -0.05
N LEU A 28 -7.46 -2.74 1.04
CA LEU A 28 -8.81 -3.17 1.37
C LEU A 28 -9.22 -2.53 2.69
N ILE A 29 -10.40 -1.91 2.73
CA ILE A 29 -10.93 -1.26 3.92
C ILE A 29 -12.30 -1.86 4.21
N ARG A 30 -12.44 -2.54 5.35
CA ARG A 30 -13.71 -3.10 5.80
C ARG A 30 -14.40 -2.10 6.73
N TYR A 31 -15.64 -1.78 6.40
CA TYR A 31 -16.55 -1.00 7.24
C TYR A 31 -17.64 -1.90 7.75
N THR A 32 -17.79 -1.99 9.08
CA THR A 32 -18.85 -2.79 9.73
C THR A 32 -19.74 -1.87 10.53
N LEU A 33 -21.04 -1.87 10.23
CA LEU A 33 -22.03 -1.19 11.04
C LEU A 33 -22.34 -2.04 12.29
N VAL A 34 -21.65 -1.72 13.38
CA VAL A 34 -21.76 -2.49 14.63
C VAL A 34 -23.12 -2.26 15.29
N ASP A 35 -23.56 -0.99 15.33
CA ASP A 35 -24.85 -0.60 15.90
C ASP A 35 -25.44 0.60 15.18
N ALA A 36 -26.77 0.59 15.04
CA ALA A 36 -27.56 1.70 14.54
C ALA A 36 -29.04 1.54 14.95
N HIS A 37 -29.71 2.64 15.22
CA HIS A 37 -31.13 2.64 15.61
C HIS A 37 -32.09 2.73 14.43
N SER A 38 -31.59 3.05 13.24
CA SER A 38 -32.40 3.24 12.02
C SER A 38 -31.65 2.78 10.77
N ALA A 39 -32.35 2.78 9.63
CA ALA A 39 -31.74 2.57 8.32
C ALA A 39 -30.61 3.57 8.11
N THR A 40 -29.44 3.06 7.72
CA THR A 40 -28.22 3.85 7.57
C THR A 40 -27.72 3.76 6.13
N THR A 41 -27.31 4.90 5.58
CA THR A 41 -26.62 4.97 4.28
C THR A 41 -25.18 5.44 4.51
N LEU A 42 -24.23 4.73 3.95
CA LEU A 42 -22.85 5.15 3.94
C LEU A 42 -22.57 5.94 2.66
N ARG A 43 -21.92 7.09 2.84
CA ARG A 43 -21.39 7.90 1.74
C ARG A 43 -19.86 7.89 1.83
N PHE A 44 -19.21 7.47 0.74
CA PHE A 44 -17.76 7.43 0.63
C PHE A 44 -17.29 8.46 -0.39
N ARG A 45 -16.46 9.38 0.04
CA ARG A 45 -15.86 10.41 -0.78
C ARG A 45 -14.35 10.18 -0.86
N PRO A 46 -13.83 9.67 -1.97
CA PRO A 46 -12.39 9.42 -2.11
C PRO A 46 -11.64 10.74 -2.36
N PHE A 47 -10.49 10.89 -1.71
CA PHE A 47 -9.54 11.96 -1.92
C PHE A 47 -8.34 11.41 -2.67
N LEU A 48 -8.09 11.90 -3.87
CA LEU A 48 -7.08 11.37 -4.79
C LEU A 48 -5.88 12.29 -4.91
N ALA A 49 -4.69 11.70 -4.82
CA ALA A 49 -3.41 12.38 -4.90
C ALA A 49 -2.48 11.68 -5.89
N PHE A 50 -2.79 11.65 -7.18
CA PHE A 50 -1.95 11.05 -8.21
C PHE A 50 -0.61 11.80 -8.33
N ARG A 51 0.36 11.48 -7.49
CA ARG A 51 1.64 12.17 -7.38
C ARG A 51 2.77 11.29 -6.83
N SER A 52 4.00 11.77 -6.96
CA SER A 52 5.13 11.20 -6.23
C SER A 52 4.96 11.38 -4.71
N VAL A 53 5.45 10.43 -3.92
CA VAL A 53 5.48 10.53 -2.44
C VAL A 53 6.30 11.72 -1.93
N ARG A 54 7.12 12.35 -2.78
CA ARG A 54 8.00 13.48 -2.44
C ARG A 54 7.46 14.84 -2.87
N GLN A 55 6.26 14.89 -3.42
CA GLN A 55 5.67 16.13 -3.94
C GLN A 55 4.22 16.23 -3.50
N PHE A 56 3.74 17.44 -3.30
CA PHE A 56 2.32 17.71 -3.09
C PHE A 56 1.67 18.16 -4.39
N THR A 57 0.37 17.91 -4.49
CA THR A 57 -0.45 18.33 -5.63
C THR A 57 -1.30 19.51 -5.25
N HIS A 58 -1.46 20.43 -6.18
CA HIS A 58 -2.42 21.53 -6.06
C HIS A 58 -3.42 21.47 -7.21
N GLU A 59 -4.59 22.09 -7.03
CA GLU A 59 -5.60 22.18 -8.07
C GLU A 59 -4.99 22.66 -9.39
N ASN A 60 -5.32 21.95 -10.46
CA ASN A 60 -4.81 22.27 -11.79
C ASN A 60 -5.78 21.83 -12.88
N SER A 61 -5.66 22.43 -14.05
CA SER A 61 -6.52 22.16 -15.22
C SER A 61 -6.13 20.92 -16.02
N THR A 62 -4.97 20.30 -15.72
CA THR A 62 -4.48 19.12 -16.46
C THR A 62 -4.99 17.81 -15.90
N ALA A 63 -5.57 17.82 -14.69
CA ALA A 63 -6.18 16.66 -14.07
C ALA A 63 -7.40 16.21 -14.87
N SER A 64 -7.38 14.98 -15.39
CA SER A 64 -8.52 14.37 -16.04
C SER A 64 -9.66 14.17 -15.05
N ARG A 65 -10.88 14.49 -15.47
CA ARG A 65 -12.11 14.25 -14.71
C ARG A 65 -12.85 13.00 -15.19
N GLU A 66 -12.26 12.28 -16.14
CA GLU A 66 -12.89 11.11 -16.73
C GLU A 66 -12.88 9.91 -15.80
N TYR A 67 -13.92 9.13 -15.88
CA TYR A 67 -14.01 7.84 -15.22
C TYR A 67 -14.75 6.82 -16.11
N SER A 68 -14.56 5.56 -15.85
CA SER A 68 -15.30 4.47 -16.46
C SER A 68 -15.95 3.62 -15.37
N ALA A 69 -17.19 3.18 -15.61
CA ALA A 69 -17.85 2.26 -14.70
C ALA A 69 -17.17 0.89 -14.75
N VAL A 70 -17.01 0.28 -13.59
CA VAL A 70 -16.55 -1.10 -13.41
C VAL A 70 -17.50 -1.81 -12.45
N ASP A 71 -17.30 -3.11 -12.27
CA ASP A 71 -18.16 -3.90 -11.38
C ASP A 71 -18.12 -3.35 -9.94
N ASN A 72 -19.29 -2.89 -9.45
CA ASN A 72 -19.46 -2.23 -8.17
C ASN A 72 -18.51 -1.06 -7.87
N GLY A 73 -18.23 -0.22 -8.89
CA GLY A 73 -17.34 0.91 -8.68
C GLY A 73 -16.98 1.67 -9.96
N ILE A 74 -15.86 2.39 -9.89
CA ILE A 74 -15.32 3.14 -11.02
C ILE A 74 -13.83 2.92 -11.18
N LYS A 75 -13.34 3.24 -12.37
CA LYS A 75 -11.93 3.35 -12.72
C LYS A 75 -11.65 4.78 -13.18
N THR A 76 -10.53 5.37 -12.73
CA THR A 76 -10.08 6.71 -13.14
C THR A 76 -8.56 6.79 -13.19
N CYS A 77 -8.04 7.74 -13.97
CA CYS A 77 -6.62 8.11 -13.98
C CYS A 77 -6.53 9.63 -14.19
N MET A 78 -5.94 10.34 -13.24
CA MET A 78 -5.87 11.81 -13.28
C MET A 78 -4.86 12.33 -14.29
N TYR A 79 -3.75 11.62 -14.52
CA TYR A 79 -2.68 12.10 -15.41
C TYR A 79 -2.13 10.97 -16.27
N ALA A 80 -1.80 11.28 -17.52
CA ALA A 80 -1.15 10.33 -18.41
C ALA A 80 0.19 9.82 -17.83
N GLY A 81 0.46 8.53 -17.99
CA GLY A 81 1.66 7.87 -17.45
C GLY A 81 1.51 7.30 -16.03
N TYR A 82 0.42 7.60 -15.33
CA TYR A 82 0.06 6.91 -14.10
C TYR A 82 -0.80 5.67 -14.38
N PRO A 83 -0.79 4.68 -13.49
CA PRO A 83 -1.72 3.55 -13.61
C PRO A 83 -3.16 3.98 -13.36
N ASP A 84 -4.11 3.22 -13.94
CA ASP A 84 -5.52 3.33 -13.58
C ASP A 84 -5.73 3.01 -12.09
N LEU A 85 -6.58 3.77 -11.42
CA LEU A 85 -7.05 3.51 -10.07
C LEU A 85 -8.47 2.95 -10.14
N TYR A 86 -8.62 1.70 -9.71
CA TYR A 86 -9.91 1.04 -9.51
C TYR A 86 -10.38 1.28 -8.08
N MET A 87 -11.58 1.82 -7.94
CA MET A 87 -12.27 2.00 -6.66
C MET A 87 -13.55 1.20 -6.70
N GLN A 88 -13.58 0.09 -5.97
CA GLN A 88 -14.67 -0.88 -6.04
C GLN A 88 -15.16 -1.28 -4.64
N PHE A 89 -16.38 -1.77 -4.54
CA PHE A 89 -16.97 -2.23 -3.30
C PHE A 89 -17.45 -3.69 -3.41
N SER A 90 -17.45 -4.39 -2.29
CA SER A 90 -18.02 -5.74 -2.19
C SER A 90 -19.55 -5.76 -2.38
N LYS A 91 -20.19 -4.61 -2.31
CA LYS A 91 -21.64 -4.42 -2.42
C LYS A 91 -21.97 -3.47 -3.56
N LYS A 92 -23.10 -3.71 -4.24
CA LYS A 92 -23.64 -2.78 -5.23
C LYS A 92 -23.85 -1.39 -4.59
N ASN A 93 -23.43 -0.36 -5.31
CA ASN A 93 -23.48 1.03 -4.88
C ASN A 93 -23.92 1.93 -6.05
N GLU A 94 -24.24 3.16 -5.72
CA GLU A 94 -24.44 4.23 -6.67
C GLU A 94 -23.23 5.16 -6.62
N PHE A 95 -22.67 5.51 -7.78
CA PHE A 95 -21.65 6.54 -7.90
C PHE A 95 -22.25 7.81 -8.43
N ILE A 96 -22.13 8.88 -7.66
CA ILE A 96 -22.61 10.22 -8.03
C ILE A 96 -21.39 11.04 -8.46
N PHE A 97 -21.31 11.33 -9.75
CA PHE A 97 -20.26 12.17 -10.33
C PHE A 97 -20.44 13.62 -9.88
N MET A 98 -19.54 14.11 -9.06
CA MET A 98 -19.51 15.49 -8.55
C MET A 98 -18.05 15.89 -8.31
N PRO A 99 -17.31 16.17 -9.41
CA PRO A 99 -15.88 16.44 -9.32
C PRO A 99 -15.60 17.80 -8.65
N ASP A 100 -14.68 17.80 -7.70
CA ASP A 100 -14.24 19.01 -7.01
C ASP A 100 -12.82 18.82 -6.47
N TRP A 101 -12.21 19.90 -5.99
CA TRP A 101 -10.94 19.91 -5.27
C TRP A 101 -11.16 20.27 -3.81
N TYR A 102 -10.65 19.45 -2.91
CA TYR A 102 -10.49 19.79 -1.51
C TYR A 102 -9.15 20.49 -1.33
N ARG A 103 -9.23 21.81 -1.06
CA ARG A 103 -8.08 22.71 -1.05
C ARG A 103 -7.55 22.90 0.37
N GLY A 104 -6.22 23.11 0.46
CA GLY A 104 -5.57 23.47 1.72
C GLY A 104 -5.58 22.36 2.77
N ILE A 105 -5.44 21.10 2.35
CA ILE A 105 -5.20 20.00 3.28
C ILE A 105 -3.83 20.19 3.92
N GLU A 106 -3.77 20.26 5.26
CA GLU A 106 -2.55 20.51 6.00
C GLU A 106 -1.94 19.24 6.59
N TYR A 107 -0.60 19.16 6.54
CA TYR A 107 0.20 18.09 7.12
C TYR A 107 1.11 18.67 8.24
N PRO A 108 0.64 18.75 9.49
CA PRO A 108 1.39 19.39 10.58
C PRO A 108 2.77 18.80 10.81
N LYS A 109 2.95 17.49 10.58
CA LYS A 109 4.25 16.84 10.74
C LYS A 109 5.28 17.24 9.68
N GLU A 110 4.86 17.55 8.46
CA GLU A 110 5.74 18.11 7.44
C GLU A 110 6.08 19.57 7.77
N GLN A 111 5.12 20.32 8.26
CA GLN A 111 5.33 21.71 8.73
C GLN A 111 6.33 21.77 9.89
N GLU A 112 6.21 20.90 10.90
CA GLU A 112 7.15 20.79 12.02
C GLU A 112 8.60 20.55 11.55
N ARG A 113 8.76 19.88 10.40
CA ARG A 113 10.05 19.56 9.79
C ARG A 113 10.56 20.63 8.82
N GLY A 114 9.80 21.73 8.63
CA GLY A 114 10.16 22.82 7.72
C GLY A 114 9.97 22.51 6.24
N TYR A 115 9.16 21.52 5.90
CA TYR A 115 8.85 21.16 4.50
C TYR A 115 7.51 21.79 4.05
N ALA A 116 7.27 21.74 2.73
CA ALA A 116 5.95 22.03 2.18
C ALA A 116 4.93 21.11 2.87
N SER A 117 3.80 21.70 3.32
CA SER A 117 2.86 21.01 4.20
C SER A 117 1.40 21.14 3.77
N ASN A 118 1.12 21.73 2.62
CA ASN A 118 -0.23 21.94 2.12
C ASN A 118 -0.42 21.23 0.79
N GLU A 119 -1.61 20.66 0.59
CA GLU A 119 -1.98 19.93 -0.61
C GLU A 119 -3.45 20.14 -0.95
N ASP A 120 -3.77 20.08 -2.25
CA ASP A 120 -5.14 19.97 -2.71
C ASP A 120 -5.39 18.55 -3.22
N LEU A 121 -6.52 17.95 -2.83
CA LEU A 121 -6.88 16.60 -3.20
C LEU A 121 -8.10 16.59 -4.11
N TYR A 122 -8.00 15.90 -5.24
CA TYR A 122 -9.10 15.76 -6.18
C TYR A 122 -10.13 14.74 -5.69
N VAL A 123 -11.40 15.07 -5.87
CA VAL A 123 -12.53 14.21 -5.54
C VAL A 123 -13.39 14.03 -6.79
N PRO A 124 -13.51 12.85 -7.38
CA PRO A 124 -14.32 12.62 -8.57
C PRO A 124 -15.82 12.65 -8.29
N GLY A 125 -16.22 12.52 -7.04
CA GLY A 125 -17.60 12.40 -6.58
C GLY A 125 -17.69 11.55 -5.33
N TYR A 126 -18.80 10.85 -5.15
CA TYR A 126 -18.99 9.98 -4.00
C TYR A 126 -19.81 8.72 -4.34
N PHE A 127 -19.62 7.70 -3.52
CA PHE A 127 -20.40 6.46 -3.60
C PHE A 127 -21.41 6.44 -2.47
N GLU A 128 -22.63 5.98 -2.74
CA GLU A 128 -23.66 5.75 -1.73
C GLU A 128 -24.16 4.32 -1.75
N MET A 129 -24.38 3.78 -0.56
CA MET A 129 -24.99 2.47 -0.39
C MET A 129 -25.63 2.30 0.99
N PRO A 130 -26.78 1.63 1.07
CA PRO A 130 -27.38 1.30 2.38
C PRO A 130 -26.57 0.22 3.09
N ILE A 131 -26.52 0.31 4.41
CA ILE A 131 -25.90 -0.71 5.27
C ILE A 131 -26.82 -1.02 6.44
N LYS A 132 -26.88 -2.31 6.85
CA LYS A 132 -27.66 -2.78 7.98
C LYS A 132 -26.77 -3.05 9.19
N LYS A 133 -27.34 -2.98 10.38
CA LYS A 133 -26.66 -3.41 11.61
C LYS A 133 -26.11 -4.84 11.46
N GLY A 134 -24.85 -5.05 11.82
CA GLY A 134 -24.12 -6.31 11.67
C GLY A 134 -23.53 -6.54 10.26
N GLU A 135 -23.89 -5.73 9.27
CA GLU A 135 -23.35 -5.86 7.91
C GLU A 135 -21.96 -5.24 7.80
N SER A 136 -21.13 -5.86 6.94
CA SER A 136 -19.83 -5.33 6.56
C SER A 136 -19.75 -5.08 5.06
N ILE A 137 -19.14 -3.97 4.68
CA ILE A 137 -18.85 -3.59 3.30
C ILE A 137 -17.33 -3.41 3.18
N ILE A 138 -16.74 -3.95 2.11
CA ILE A 138 -15.32 -3.78 1.82
C ILE A 138 -15.18 -2.83 0.63
N PHE A 139 -14.41 -1.79 0.83
CA PHE A 139 -13.88 -0.90 -0.21
C PHE A 139 -12.50 -1.39 -0.62
N ALA A 140 -12.25 -1.39 -1.91
CA ALA A 140 -10.94 -1.70 -2.49
C ALA A 140 -10.47 -0.53 -3.37
N ALA A 141 -9.24 -0.06 -3.15
CA ALA A 141 -8.53 0.78 -4.09
C ALA A 141 -7.30 0.01 -4.60
N SER A 142 -7.16 -0.09 -5.93
CA SER A 142 -6.18 -0.99 -6.56
C SER A 142 -5.78 -0.49 -7.95
N THR A 143 -4.60 -0.88 -8.43
CA THR A 143 -4.17 -0.67 -9.82
C THR A 143 -4.73 -1.72 -10.79
N SER A 144 -5.53 -2.66 -10.31
CA SER A 144 -6.20 -3.69 -11.11
C SER A 144 -7.62 -3.97 -10.62
N ALA A 145 -8.50 -4.36 -11.51
CA ALA A 145 -9.88 -4.70 -11.16
C ALA A 145 -9.94 -5.94 -10.25
N ILE A 146 -10.90 -5.93 -9.33
CA ILE A 146 -11.19 -7.03 -8.41
C ILE A 146 -12.63 -7.48 -8.61
N LYS A 147 -12.87 -8.80 -8.55
CA LYS A 147 -14.24 -9.32 -8.47
C LYS A 147 -14.82 -8.97 -7.10
N PRO A 148 -15.96 -8.26 -6.99
CA PRO A 148 -16.56 -7.89 -5.72
C PRO A 148 -16.78 -9.06 -4.77
N SER A 149 -17.16 -10.24 -5.29
CA SER A 149 -17.36 -11.46 -4.51
C SER A 149 -16.07 -12.01 -3.87
N ALA A 150 -14.90 -11.68 -4.40
CA ALA A 150 -13.62 -12.13 -3.86
C ALA A 150 -13.10 -11.26 -2.70
N MET A 151 -13.59 -10.03 -2.54
CA MET A 151 -13.03 -9.05 -1.60
C MET A 151 -13.05 -9.53 -0.15
N LYS A 152 -14.13 -10.22 0.26
CA LYS A 152 -14.21 -10.75 1.62
C LYS A 152 -13.12 -11.78 1.88
N LYS A 153 -12.96 -12.73 0.97
CA LYS A 153 -11.92 -13.75 1.09
C LYS A 153 -10.52 -13.12 1.08
N LEU A 154 -10.25 -12.19 0.16
CA LEU A 154 -8.95 -11.48 0.11
C LEU A 154 -8.63 -10.75 1.40
N PHE A 155 -9.62 -10.10 2.02
CA PHE A 155 -9.45 -9.41 3.30
C PHE A 155 -9.17 -10.42 4.43
N ASP A 156 -9.96 -11.47 4.52
CA ASP A 156 -9.86 -12.47 5.60
C ASP A 156 -8.56 -13.29 5.48
N ASP A 157 -8.14 -13.67 4.27
CA ASP A 157 -6.84 -14.33 4.01
C ASP A 157 -5.67 -13.41 4.45
N GLU A 158 -5.70 -12.12 4.06
CA GLU A 158 -4.67 -11.16 4.45
C GLU A 158 -4.57 -10.98 5.98
N VAL A 159 -5.69 -11.06 6.68
CA VAL A 159 -5.70 -11.00 8.15
C VAL A 159 -5.15 -12.29 8.76
N ALA A 160 -5.49 -13.43 8.19
CA ALA A 160 -5.07 -14.75 8.68
C ALA A 160 -3.56 -14.98 8.52
N ASP A 161 -2.97 -14.45 7.44
CA ASP A 161 -1.53 -14.58 7.14
C ASP A 161 -0.63 -13.70 8.04
N ARG A 162 -1.23 -12.81 8.84
CA ARG A 162 -0.46 -11.89 9.69
C ARG A 162 0.05 -12.58 10.95
N VAL A 163 1.33 -12.36 11.25
CA VAL A 163 1.90 -12.76 12.53
C VAL A 163 1.21 -11.96 13.65
N PRO A 164 0.67 -12.62 14.69
CA PRO A 164 0.12 -11.93 15.85
C PRO A 164 1.18 -11.05 16.53
N ARG A 165 0.82 -9.85 16.99
CA ARG A 165 1.73 -8.95 17.72
C ARG A 165 1.53 -9.10 19.24
N ASP A 166 1.53 -10.33 19.74
CA ASP A 166 1.26 -10.69 21.12
C ASP A 166 2.52 -10.68 22.01
N ASN A 167 3.71 -10.63 21.40
CA ASN A 167 4.98 -10.52 22.11
C ASN A 167 5.99 -9.73 21.26
N PHE A 168 7.14 -9.38 21.89
CA PHE A 168 8.18 -8.56 21.25
C PHE A 168 8.81 -9.25 20.03
N TYR A 169 9.06 -10.57 20.11
CA TYR A 169 9.60 -11.33 18.98
C TYR A 169 8.67 -11.29 17.76
N HIS A 170 7.38 -11.53 17.94
CA HIS A 170 6.40 -11.44 16.85
C HIS A 170 6.29 -10.03 16.27
N CYS A 171 6.48 -8.98 17.08
CA CYS A 171 6.57 -7.61 16.59
C CYS A 171 7.80 -7.42 15.69
N LEU A 172 8.96 -8.00 16.05
CA LEU A 172 10.17 -7.96 15.22
C LEU A 172 10.01 -8.74 13.91
N VAL A 173 9.40 -9.93 13.95
CA VAL A 173 9.10 -10.73 12.75
C VAL A 173 8.22 -9.94 11.80
N THR A 174 7.13 -9.36 12.30
CA THR A 174 6.24 -8.52 11.50
C THR A 174 6.98 -7.32 10.89
N ALA A 175 7.85 -6.67 11.67
CA ALA A 175 8.66 -5.56 11.18
C ALA A 175 9.65 -6.01 10.09
N ALA A 176 10.26 -7.18 10.23
CA ALA A 176 11.16 -7.74 9.21
C ALA A 176 10.43 -7.99 7.88
N HIS A 177 9.24 -8.60 7.93
CA HIS A 177 8.44 -8.90 6.74
C HIS A 177 8.04 -7.65 5.96
N GLN A 178 7.88 -6.48 6.60
CA GLN A 178 7.54 -5.23 5.91
C GLN A 178 8.60 -4.77 4.91
N PHE A 179 9.84 -5.24 5.04
CA PHE A 179 10.93 -4.89 4.13
C PHE A 179 11.12 -5.90 3.00
N HIS A 180 10.40 -7.01 3.03
CA HIS A 180 10.43 -8.03 1.98
C HIS A 180 9.68 -7.54 0.75
N ARG A 181 10.33 -7.63 -0.41
CA ARG A 181 9.75 -7.23 -1.70
C ARG A 181 9.87 -8.37 -2.71
N LYS A 182 8.76 -8.71 -3.36
CA LYS A 182 8.69 -9.68 -4.47
C LYS A 182 8.48 -8.94 -5.79
N GLU A 183 9.14 -9.43 -6.82
CA GLU A 183 8.86 -9.04 -8.21
C GLU A 183 8.15 -10.20 -8.93
N LYS A 184 7.46 -9.88 -10.04
CA LYS A 184 6.71 -10.86 -10.84
C LYS A 184 7.59 -11.99 -11.40
N ASN A 185 8.86 -11.70 -11.67
CA ASN A 185 9.87 -12.64 -12.16
C ASN A 185 10.46 -13.57 -11.09
N LYS A 186 9.87 -13.66 -9.92
CA LYS A 186 10.32 -14.39 -8.73
C LYS A 186 11.56 -13.83 -8.02
N ASP A 187 12.16 -12.75 -8.50
CA ASP A 187 13.23 -12.08 -7.77
C ASP A 187 12.76 -11.58 -6.40
N ARG A 188 13.66 -11.54 -5.43
CA ARG A 188 13.41 -11.09 -4.07
C ARG A 188 14.41 -10.02 -3.70
N TYR A 189 13.92 -9.02 -2.98
CA TYR A 189 14.70 -7.85 -2.57
C TYR A 189 14.38 -7.50 -1.12
N LEU A 190 15.28 -6.76 -0.49
CA LEU A 190 15.03 -6.05 0.77
C LEU A 190 14.98 -4.55 0.51
N THR A 191 13.90 -3.90 0.93
CA THR A 191 13.78 -2.44 0.90
C THR A 191 14.62 -1.84 2.03
N ALA A 192 15.42 -0.81 1.75
CA ALA A 192 16.27 -0.17 2.77
C ALA A 192 15.46 0.64 3.78
N GLY A 193 14.34 1.25 3.36
CA GLY A 193 13.44 1.98 4.25
C GLY A 193 12.20 2.53 3.56
N TYR A 194 11.08 2.55 4.27
CA TYR A 194 9.82 3.08 3.79
C TYR A 194 9.67 4.58 3.98
N PRO A 195 8.94 5.22 3.10
CA PRO A 195 8.70 4.90 1.68
C PRO A 195 9.81 5.46 0.79
N TRP A 196 10.87 5.98 1.42
CA TRP A 196 11.85 6.89 0.83
C TRP A 196 12.98 6.19 0.09
N PHE A 197 13.36 5.00 0.57
CA PHE A 197 14.49 4.26 0.04
C PHE A 197 14.03 3.00 -0.67
N LYS A 198 14.71 2.72 -1.78
CA LYS A 198 14.53 1.50 -2.56
C LYS A 198 15.44 0.40 -2.00
N CYS A 199 15.78 -0.59 -2.81
CA CYS A 199 16.74 -1.61 -2.43
C CYS A 199 18.16 -1.07 -2.64
N ARG A 200 18.96 -0.97 -1.60
CA ARG A 200 20.35 -0.55 -1.64
C ARG A 200 21.24 -1.74 -1.31
N ALA A 201 22.36 -1.88 -2.02
CA ALA A 201 23.22 -3.06 -1.91
C ALA A 201 23.77 -3.25 -0.49
N ARG A 202 24.36 -2.21 0.08
CA ARG A 202 24.89 -2.24 1.47
C ARG A 202 23.83 -2.62 2.48
N ASP A 203 22.69 -1.92 2.46
CA ASP A 203 21.58 -2.18 3.40
C ASP A 203 21.03 -3.59 3.23
N THR A 204 20.97 -4.10 1.98
CA THR A 204 20.52 -5.46 1.70
C THR A 204 21.43 -6.47 2.39
N PHE A 205 22.75 -6.44 2.14
CA PHE A 205 23.65 -7.45 2.67
C PHE A 205 23.81 -7.37 4.20
N ILE A 206 23.92 -6.17 4.77
CA ILE A 206 24.01 -6.00 6.23
C ILE A 206 22.74 -6.50 6.94
N ALA A 207 21.56 -6.20 6.39
CA ALA A 207 20.31 -6.54 7.05
C ALA A 207 19.83 -7.98 6.78
N LEU A 208 20.31 -8.62 5.71
CA LEU A 208 19.78 -9.88 5.20
C LEU A 208 19.77 -11.01 6.24
N PRO A 209 20.87 -11.32 6.96
CA PRO A 209 20.85 -12.40 7.95
C PRO A 209 19.81 -12.16 9.06
N GLY A 210 19.74 -10.94 9.58
CA GLY A 210 18.79 -10.60 10.65
C GLY A 210 17.33 -10.57 10.21
N ARG A 211 17.08 -10.22 8.95
CA ARG A 211 15.70 -10.11 8.40
C ARG A 211 15.18 -11.40 7.78
N THR A 212 16.01 -12.43 7.74
CA THR A 212 15.65 -13.71 7.12
C THR A 212 16.06 -14.89 7.98
N LEU A 213 17.35 -15.18 8.13
CA LEU A 213 17.84 -16.35 8.86
C LEU A 213 17.42 -16.33 10.33
N ALA A 214 17.52 -15.18 10.98
CA ALA A 214 17.16 -15.02 12.41
C ALA A 214 15.67 -15.27 12.69
N ILE A 215 14.81 -15.22 11.68
CA ILE A 215 13.37 -15.49 11.78
C ILE A 215 12.95 -16.78 11.04
N GLY A 216 13.91 -17.60 10.59
CA GLY A 216 13.65 -18.89 9.94
C GLY A 216 13.32 -18.84 8.45
N GLU A 217 13.47 -17.68 7.80
CA GLU A 217 13.12 -17.45 6.39
C GLU A 217 14.28 -17.81 5.44
N ILE A 218 14.77 -19.05 5.51
CA ILE A 218 15.94 -19.53 4.74
C ILE A 218 15.70 -19.42 3.23
N ASP A 219 14.53 -19.84 2.75
CA ASP A 219 14.17 -19.75 1.34
C ASP A 219 14.16 -18.29 0.83
N TYR A 220 13.74 -17.35 1.67
CA TYR A 220 13.78 -15.94 1.30
C TYR A 220 15.22 -15.41 1.25
N PHE A 221 16.07 -15.80 2.22
CA PHE A 221 17.50 -15.51 2.22
C PHE A 221 18.17 -15.92 0.92
N GLU A 222 18.03 -17.19 0.53
CA GLU A 222 18.64 -17.72 -0.70
C GLU A 222 18.17 -16.96 -1.95
N LYS A 223 16.89 -16.62 -2.03
CA LYS A 223 16.33 -15.91 -3.18
C LYS A 223 16.84 -14.47 -3.27
N VAL A 224 16.99 -13.77 -2.14
CA VAL A 224 17.59 -12.43 -2.12
C VAL A 224 19.06 -12.51 -2.49
N MET A 225 19.81 -13.46 -1.92
CA MET A 225 21.23 -13.66 -2.27
C MET A 225 21.42 -13.93 -3.76
N LYS A 226 20.66 -14.85 -4.36
CA LYS A 226 20.72 -15.13 -5.81
C LYS A 226 20.41 -13.90 -6.65
N THR A 227 19.45 -13.08 -6.23
CA THR A 227 19.08 -11.84 -6.93
C THR A 227 20.20 -10.79 -6.85
N ALA A 228 20.75 -10.58 -5.66
CA ALA A 228 21.79 -9.58 -5.42
C ALA A 228 23.15 -10.02 -6.00
N GLU A 229 23.51 -11.29 -5.89
CA GLU A 229 24.72 -11.87 -6.48
C GLU A 229 24.73 -11.70 -8.00
N ARG A 230 23.61 -11.93 -8.68
CA ARG A 230 23.49 -11.74 -10.14
C ARG A 230 23.86 -10.30 -10.54
N ASP A 231 23.33 -9.31 -9.82
CA ASP A 231 23.61 -7.91 -10.10
C ASP A 231 25.05 -7.52 -9.75
N LEU A 232 25.59 -8.05 -8.64
CA LEU A 232 26.98 -7.84 -8.25
C LEU A 232 27.98 -8.43 -9.26
N ARG A 233 27.73 -9.66 -9.72
CA ARG A 233 28.54 -10.31 -10.77
C ARG A 233 28.46 -9.55 -12.11
N ALA A 234 27.29 -9.04 -12.48
CA ALA A 234 27.12 -8.22 -13.67
C ALA A 234 27.98 -6.96 -13.56
N PHE A 235 27.90 -6.24 -12.43
CA PHE A 235 28.72 -5.05 -12.18
C PHE A 235 30.24 -5.36 -12.25
N MET A 236 30.70 -6.41 -11.56
CA MET A 236 32.11 -6.82 -11.55
C MET A 236 32.63 -7.29 -12.92
N SER A 237 31.76 -7.57 -13.87
CA SER A 237 32.08 -8.01 -15.23
C SER A 237 31.79 -6.92 -16.27
N ASP A 238 31.63 -5.67 -15.87
CA ASP A 238 31.26 -4.53 -16.73
C ASP A 238 30.00 -4.78 -17.58
N LYS A 239 29.06 -5.56 -17.04
CA LYS A 239 27.77 -5.84 -17.69
C LYS A 239 26.65 -5.00 -17.07
N PRO A 240 25.58 -4.69 -17.82
CA PRO A 240 24.42 -4.01 -17.27
C PRO A 240 23.80 -4.80 -16.11
N THR A 241 23.57 -4.13 -14.97
CA THR A 241 22.82 -4.66 -13.84
C THR A 241 21.32 -4.55 -14.08
N SER A 242 20.51 -5.15 -13.23
CA SER A 242 19.03 -5.01 -13.31
C SER A 242 18.53 -3.58 -13.08
N GLY A 243 19.36 -2.69 -12.51
CA GLY A 243 18.97 -1.35 -12.06
C GLY A 243 17.97 -1.33 -10.89
N LYS A 244 17.72 -2.49 -10.27
CA LYS A 244 16.79 -2.62 -9.13
C LYS A 244 17.47 -2.47 -7.78
N ILE A 245 18.77 -2.78 -7.70
CA ILE A 245 19.61 -2.63 -6.51
C ILE A 245 20.52 -1.42 -6.75
N TYR A 246 20.38 -0.39 -5.92
CA TYR A 246 21.10 0.86 -6.03
C TYR A 246 22.42 0.78 -5.25
N GLU A 247 23.38 1.63 -5.62
CA GLU A 247 24.68 1.81 -4.95
C GLU A 247 25.48 0.49 -4.87
N ILE A 248 25.37 -0.36 -5.90
CA ILE A 248 26.10 -1.63 -5.99
C ILE A 248 27.59 -1.43 -6.26
N GLU A 249 27.96 -0.26 -6.79
CA GLU A 249 29.30 0.17 -7.11
C GLU A 249 30.14 0.58 -5.88
N GLN A 250 29.52 0.70 -4.72
CA GLN A 250 30.25 1.09 -3.51
C GLN A 250 31.31 0.05 -3.13
N PRO A 251 32.55 0.47 -2.78
CA PRO A 251 33.70 -0.43 -2.63
C PRO A 251 33.57 -1.46 -1.50
N ASP A 252 32.74 -1.20 -0.50
CA ASP A 252 32.49 -2.10 0.62
C ASP A 252 31.38 -3.13 0.36
N VAL A 253 30.61 -2.98 -0.71
CA VAL A 253 29.50 -3.88 -1.03
C VAL A 253 29.93 -5.34 -1.20
N PRO A 254 31.02 -5.66 -1.94
CA PRO A 254 31.49 -7.05 -2.04
C PRO A 254 31.85 -7.66 -0.67
N LEU A 255 32.43 -6.86 0.24
CA LEU A 255 32.77 -7.32 1.60
C LEU A 255 31.52 -7.66 2.40
N TRP A 256 30.50 -6.81 2.34
CA TRP A 256 29.21 -7.09 2.98
C TRP A 256 28.48 -8.29 2.38
N ALA A 257 28.63 -8.50 1.07
CA ALA A 257 28.10 -9.69 0.42
C ALA A 257 28.73 -10.98 0.93
N VAL A 258 30.06 -10.99 1.13
CA VAL A 258 30.80 -12.14 1.72
C VAL A 258 30.40 -12.32 3.20
N TRP A 259 30.26 -11.22 3.94
CA TRP A 259 29.86 -11.28 5.35
C TRP A 259 28.44 -11.88 5.54
N ALA A 260 27.54 -11.67 4.60
CA ALA A 260 26.16 -12.13 4.68
C ALA A 260 25.99 -13.65 4.44
N ILE A 261 27.00 -14.31 3.88
CA ILE A 261 27.02 -15.77 3.63
C ILE A 261 27.43 -16.54 4.89
#